data_a25a60388169da2753138b994bb82dfd
#
_entry.id   a25a60388169da2753138b994bb82dfd
#
_cell.length_a   1.000
_cell.length_b   1.000
_cell.length_c   1.000
_cell.angle_alpha   90.00
_cell.angle_beta   90.00
_cell.angle_gamma   90.00
#
_symmetry.space_group_name_H-M   'P 1'
#
loop_
_entity.id
_entity.type
_entity.pdbx_description
1 polymer ?
#
loop_
_entity_poly.entity_id
_entity_poly.type
_entity_poly.pdbx_seq_one_letter_code
_entity_poly.pdbx_strand_id
1 'polypeptide(L)'
;MPAEWEPQSAVQLTWPHEATDWAPILPEITAVYEEMAREISKREDLLIVAPEHLLPHLSPLTSYLLPLTSNDTWARDHGFITVEETSDLRPQTSDLILLDFCFNGWGEKFEAGLDNQINKHLFDKGIVKGQYEPHLDFVLEGGSIESDGKGTVFTTTCCLMAPHRNQPLTQQEIEARLKEYLGAERIVWINHGSLIGDDTDGHIDTLVRICPDDTLLYTGGDDDHPDLARMEEELKTLRTLDGRPYRLLKLPLPRPIYEKVQSSKFKVQSERLPATYANYLVVNGAVLVPTYNQPDLDAEAMRIIQQAFPDREIVGIDCCAVIKQHGSLHCCTMQYY
;
A
#
# COMPACT_ATOMS: atom_id res chain seq x y z
N MET A 1 6.82 -14.60 0.31
CA MET A 1 6.71 -13.11 0.27
C MET A 1 7.32 -12.55 1.56
N PRO A 2 8.35 -11.69 1.50
CA PRO A 2 8.93 -11.04 2.69
C PRO A 2 7.91 -10.19 3.46
N ALA A 3 8.18 -9.93 4.73
CA ALA A 3 7.43 -8.93 5.48
C ALA A 3 7.95 -7.52 5.16
N GLU A 4 7.09 -6.49 5.20
CA GLU A 4 7.49 -5.13 4.83
C GLU A 4 8.63 -4.56 5.68
N TRP A 5 8.81 -5.04 6.91
CA TRP A 5 9.90 -4.60 7.80
C TRP A 5 11.24 -5.31 7.57
N GLU A 6 11.33 -6.25 6.64
CA GLU A 6 12.60 -6.86 6.26
C GLU A 6 13.48 -5.89 5.48
N PRO A 7 14.81 -6.11 5.42
CA PRO A 7 15.70 -5.20 4.69
C PRO A 7 15.29 -5.02 3.23
N GLN A 8 15.09 -3.80 2.82
CA GLN A 8 14.68 -3.42 1.48
C GLN A 8 15.85 -2.88 0.68
N SER A 9 15.84 -3.05 -0.64
CA SER A 9 16.82 -2.47 -1.56
C SER A 9 16.39 -1.10 -2.09
N ALA A 10 15.09 -0.92 -2.37
CA ALA A 10 14.56 0.31 -2.92
C ALA A 10 13.07 0.48 -2.65
N VAL A 11 12.60 1.74 -2.76
CA VAL A 11 11.17 2.07 -2.84
C VAL A 11 10.88 2.78 -4.16
N GLN A 12 9.79 2.40 -4.82
CA GLN A 12 9.25 3.07 -6.02
C GLN A 12 8.23 4.12 -5.64
N LEU A 13 8.32 5.28 -6.32
CA LEU A 13 7.27 6.28 -6.46
C LEU A 13 6.90 6.42 -7.94
N THR A 14 5.61 6.47 -8.25
CA THR A 14 5.11 6.90 -9.56
C THR A 14 4.65 8.34 -9.44
N TRP A 15 5.32 9.26 -10.15
CA TRP A 15 5.26 10.70 -9.87
C TRP A 15 3.99 11.36 -10.43
N PRO A 16 3.31 12.24 -9.66
CA PRO A 16 2.16 12.99 -10.14
C PRO A 16 2.54 13.95 -11.26
N HIS A 17 1.67 14.06 -12.26
CA HIS A 17 1.88 14.94 -13.41
C HIS A 17 0.55 15.50 -13.96
N GLU A 18 0.63 16.40 -14.93
CA GLU A 18 -0.51 17.13 -15.47
C GLU A 18 -1.56 16.28 -16.20
N ALA A 19 -1.24 15.04 -16.55
CA ALA A 19 -2.17 14.12 -17.19
C ALA A 19 -2.81 13.12 -16.20
N THR A 20 -2.51 13.24 -14.89
CA THR A 20 -3.16 12.46 -13.83
C THR A 20 -4.31 13.25 -13.19
N ASP A 21 -5.11 12.60 -12.40
CA ASP A 21 -6.21 13.21 -11.65
C ASP A 21 -5.71 14.24 -10.61
N TRP A 22 -4.40 14.29 -10.36
CA TRP A 22 -3.73 15.28 -9.53
C TRP A 22 -3.59 16.68 -10.15
N ALA A 23 -3.85 16.86 -11.46
CA ALA A 23 -3.66 18.11 -12.18
C ALA A 23 -4.24 19.35 -11.45
N PRO A 24 -5.44 19.30 -10.81
CA PRO A 24 -6.01 20.46 -10.11
C PRO A 24 -5.24 20.91 -8.87
N ILE A 25 -4.47 20.02 -8.24
CA ILE A 25 -3.70 20.26 -7.02
C ILE A 25 -2.23 19.83 -7.16
N LEU A 26 -1.72 19.86 -8.40
CA LEU A 26 -0.38 19.36 -8.73
C LEU A 26 0.74 19.95 -7.86
N PRO A 27 0.78 21.27 -7.56
CA PRO A 27 1.81 21.80 -6.67
C PRO A 27 1.74 21.26 -5.24
N GLU A 28 0.53 21.03 -4.71
CA GLU A 28 0.31 20.52 -3.36
C GLU A 28 0.78 19.08 -3.25
N ILE A 29 0.35 18.22 -4.19
CA ILE A 29 0.72 16.80 -4.17
C ILE A 29 2.21 16.60 -4.47
N THR A 30 2.80 17.38 -5.38
CA THR A 30 4.24 17.35 -5.67
C THR A 30 5.06 17.63 -4.41
N ALA A 31 4.65 18.59 -3.58
CA ALA A 31 5.35 18.89 -2.33
C ALA A 31 5.36 17.69 -1.35
N VAL A 32 4.25 16.93 -1.27
CA VAL A 32 4.18 15.70 -0.46
C VAL A 32 5.09 14.62 -1.02
N TYR A 33 5.08 14.43 -2.35
CA TYR A 33 5.97 13.46 -3.01
C TYR A 33 7.46 13.80 -2.84
N GLU A 34 7.82 15.08 -2.88
CA GLU A 34 9.18 15.52 -2.58
C GLU A 34 9.58 15.24 -1.12
N GLU A 35 8.65 15.35 -0.18
CA GLU A 35 8.90 15.01 1.22
C GLU A 35 9.09 13.51 1.39
N MET A 36 8.19 12.68 0.82
CA MET A 36 8.37 11.22 0.79
C MET A 36 9.70 10.83 0.15
N ALA A 37 10.04 11.39 -1.01
CA ALA A 37 11.28 11.12 -1.72
C ALA A 37 12.51 11.42 -0.86
N ARG A 38 12.51 12.58 -0.16
CA ARG A 38 13.62 12.97 0.73
C ARG A 38 13.75 12.03 1.93
N GLU A 39 12.64 11.58 2.52
CA GLU A 39 12.69 10.67 3.67
C GLU A 39 13.10 9.25 3.27
N ILE A 40 12.65 8.76 2.13
CA ILE A 40 13.05 7.45 1.59
C ILE A 40 14.54 7.46 1.23
N SER A 41 15.01 8.46 0.46
CA SER A 41 16.40 8.54 -0.03
C SER A 41 17.46 8.67 1.08
N LYS A 42 17.08 8.99 2.31
CA LYS A 42 17.99 8.96 3.46
C LYS A 42 18.32 7.55 3.93
N ARG A 43 17.56 6.54 3.51
CA ARG A 43 17.52 5.20 4.12
C ARG A 43 17.77 4.07 3.14
N GLU A 44 17.32 4.24 1.90
CA GLU A 44 17.44 3.24 0.84
C GLU A 44 17.35 3.88 -0.54
N ASP A 45 17.58 3.10 -1.57
CA ASP A 45 17.47 3.59 -2.94
C ASP A 45 16.01 4.00 -3.25
N LEU A 46 15.88 5.09 -3.97
CA LEU A 46 14.60 5.56 -4.46
C LEU A 46 14.55 5.38 -5.97
N LEU A 47 13.47 4.77 -6.44
CA LEU A 47 13.11 4.65 -7.84
C LEU A 47 11.94 5.57 -8.15
N ILE A 48 12.07 6.45 -9.14
CA ILE A 48 10.98 7.31 -9.59
C ILE A 48 10.61 6.98 -11.04
N VAL A 49 9.32 6.75 -11.27
CA VAL A 49 8.71 6.66 -12.60
C VAL A 49 8.03 7.98 -12.88
N ALA A 50 8.39 8.66 -13.98
CA ALA A 50 7.84 9.98 -14.31
C ALA A 50 7.94 10.27 -15.82
N PRO A 51 7.08 11.15 -16.38
CA PRO A 51 7.26 11.68 -17.74
C PRO A 51 8.63 12.32 -17.94
N GLU A 52 9.18 12.16 -19.13
CA GLU A 52 10.57 12.57 -19.48
C GLU A 52 10.88 14.05 -19.14
N HIS A 53 9.92 14.95 -19.31
CA HIS A 53 10.11 16.37 -19.07
C HIS A 53 10.31 16.74 -17.58
N LEU A 54 9.91 15.86 -16.64
CA LEU A 54 10.10 16.07 -15.19
C LEU A 54 11.45 15.56 -14.68
N LEU A 55 12.15 14.71 -15.43
CA LEU A 55 13.39 14.07 -14.97
C LEU A 55 14.49 15.07 -14.54
N PRO A 56 14.71 16.24 -15.18
CA PRO A 56 15.71 17.18 -14.74
C PRO A 56 15.50 17.70 -13.30
N HIS A 57 14.24 17.77 -12.86
CA HIS A 57 13.88 18.20 -11.50
C HIS A 57 14.00 17.06 -10.49
N LEU A 58 13.77 15.83 -10.93
CA LEU A 58 13.72 14.66 -10.07
C LEU A 58 15.08 13.98 -9.87
N SER A 59 16.02 14.16 -10.81
CA SER A 59 17.34 13.53 -10.76
C SER A 59 18.15 13.76 -9.47
N PRO A 60 18.01 14.88 -8.75
CA PRO A 60 18.70 15.06 -7.46
C PRO A 60 18.06 14.30 -6.29
N LEU A 61 16.81 13.79 -6.45
CA LEU A 61 16.05 13.15 -5.39
C LEU A 61 16.16 11.63 -5.37
N THR A 62 16.65 11.00 -6.44
CA THR A 62 16.49 9.56 -6.65
C THR A 62 17.75 8.89 -7.16
N SER A 63 17.91 7.58 -6.84
CA SER A 63 18.95 6.72 -7.38
C SER A 63 18.65 6.25 -8.80
N TYR A 64 17.35 6.04 -9.12
CA TYR A 64 16.92 5.50 -10.41
C TYR A 64 15.72 6.27 -10.96
N LEU A 65 15.77 6.59 -12.26
CA LEU A 65 14.70 7.25 -12.99
C LEU A 65 14.24 6.39 -14.17
N LEU A 66 12.93 6.14 -14.25
CA LEU A 66 12.30 5.55 -15.42
C LEU A 66 11.47 6.62 -16.15
N PRO A 67 11.89 7.06 -17.36
CA PRO A 67 11.09 7.95 -18.20
C PRO A 67 9.89 7.19 -18.77
N LEU A 68 8.74 7.32 -18.12
CA LEU A 68 7.49 6.69 -18.54
C LEU A 68 6.31 7.49 -17.99
N THR A 69 5.27 7.64 -18.83
CA THR A 69 4.00 8.25 -18.42
C THR A 69 3.09 7.17 -17.81
N SER A 70 2.44 7.49 -16.72
CA SER A 70 1.47 6.64 -16.03
C SER A 70 0.03 7.13 -16.23
N ASN A 71 -0.96 6.30 -15.87
CA ASN A 71 -2.33 6.76 -15.70
C ASN A 71 -2.47 7.52 -14.39
N ASP A 72 -1.88 6.98 -13.29
CA ASP A 72 -1.89 7.59 -11.98
C ASP A 72 -0.63 7.23 -11.18
N THR A 73 -0.65 7.42 -9.85
CA THR A 73 0.52 7.44 -8.98
C THR A 73 0.57 6.28 -7.97
N TRP A 74 -0.34 5.35 -8.04
CA TRP A 74 -0.57 4.33 -7.01
C TRP A 74 0.38 3.12 -7.17
N ALA A 75 1.67 3.37 -6.90
CA ALA A 75 2.74 2.39 -7.07
C ALA A 75 2.49 1.10 -6.25
N ARG A 76 1.83 1.20 -5.10
CA ARG A 76 1.46 0.05 -4.27
C ARG A 76 0.66 -0.99 -5.03
N ASP A 77 -0.25 -0.54 -5.90
CA ASP A 77 -1.24 -1.41 -6.51
C ASP A 77 -0.84 -1.94 -7.89
N HIS A 78 0.06 -1.24 -8.58
CA HIS A 78 0.56 -1.69 -9.87
C HIS A 78 2.01 -2.19 -9.85
N GLY A 79 2.76 -1.98 -8.76
CA GLY A 79 4.17 -2.39 -8.65
C GLY A 79 4.35 -3.90 -8.52
N PHE A 80 5.56 -4.39 -8.75
CA PHE A 80 5.90 -5.79 -8.53
C PHE A 80 5.65 -6.22 -7.10
N ILE A 81 5.07 -7.40 -6.92
CA ILE A 81 5.11 -8.12 -5.65
C ILE A 81 6.35 -9.00 -5.65
N THR A 82 7.23 -8.81 -4.68
CA THR A 82 8.48 -9.58 -4.56
C THR A 82 8.28 -10.78 -3.67
N VAL A 83 8.75 -11.95 -4.14
CA VAL A 83 8.84 -13.17 -3.33
C VAL A 83 10.26 -13.73 -3.39
N GLU A 84 10.67 -14.46 -2.36
CA GLU A 84 11.93 -15.16 -2.34
C GLU A 84 11.75 -16.60 -2.80
N GLU A 85 12.67 -17.08 -3.64
CA GLU A 85 12.74 -18.51 -3.92
C GLU A 85 13.24 -19.22 -2.65
N THR A 86 12.42 -20.14 -2.11
CA THR A 86 12.80 -20.94 -0.94
C THR A 86 13.85 -21.97 -1.32
N SER A 87 15.11 -21.59 -1.34
CA SER A 87 16.24 -22.52 -1.38
C SER A 87 16.93 -22.52 -0.03
N ASP A 88 17.37 -23.72 0.45
CA ASP A 88 18.11 -23.91 1.71
C ASP A 88 19.47 -23.18 1.79
N LEU A 89 19.80 -22.36 0.81
CA LEU A 89 21.07 -21.64 0.67
C LEU A 89 20.76 -20.14 0.56
N ARG A 90 21.26 -19.38 1.51
CA ARG A 90 21.23 -17.91 1.71
C ARG A 90 20.69 -17.08 0.55
N PRO A 91 19.69 -16.20 0.76
CA PRO A 91 19.14 -15.33 -0.27
C PRO A 91 20.27 -14.45 -0.85
N GLN A 92 20.48 -14.58 -2.16
CA GLN A 92 21.21 -13.62 -2.97
C GLN A 92 20.17 -12.87 -3.80
N THR A 93 20.44 -11.69 -4.27
CA THR A 93 19.53 -10.89 -5.11
C THR A 93 19.08 -11.62 -6.41
N SER A 94 19.71 -12.73 -6.74
CA SER A 94 19.33 -13.64 -7.84
C SER A 94 18.18 -14.60 -7.49
N ASP A 95 17.82 -14.69 -6.20
CA ASP A 95 16.81 -15.62 -5.70
C ASP A 95 15.43 -14.90 -5.52
N LEU A 96 15.35 -13.64 -5.90
CA LEU A 96 14.10 -12.87 -5.87
C LEU A 96 13.29 -13.11 -7.14
N ILE A 97 12.00 -13.32 -6.97
CA ILE A 97 11.01 -13.41 -8.05
C ILE A 97 10.17 -12.14 -8.01
N LEU A 98 10.03 -11.52 -9.18
CA LEU A 98 9.24 -10.30 -9.40
C LEU A 98 7.92 -10.72 -10.03
N LEU A 99 6.88 -10.84 -9.22
CA LEU A 99 5.54 -11.19 -9.68
C LEU A 99 4.87 -9.96 -10.28
N ASP A 100 4.48 -10.06 -11.54
CA ASP A 100 3.81 -9.00 -12.29
C ASP A 100 2.33 -9.38 -12.48
N PHE A 101 1.47 -8.82 -11.63
CA PHE A 101 0.03 -9.04 -11.66
C PHE A 101 -0.68 -7.98 -12.50
N CYS A 102 -1.89 -8.29 -12.95
CA CYS A 102 -2.74 -7.33 -13.62
C CYS A 102 -3.29 -6.32 -12.58
N PHE A 103 -3.03 -5.04 -12.80
CA PHE A 103 -3.76 -3.96 -12.15
C PHE A 103 -4.85 -3.45 -13.09
N ASN A 104 -6.10 -3.50 -12.68
CA ASN A 104 -7.24 -3.13 -13.53
C ASN A 104 -8.02 -1.89 -13.02
N GLY A 105 -7.34 -1.00 -12.27
CA GLY A 105 -7.97 0.22 -11.76
C GLY A 105 -9.06 -0.08 -10.73
N TRP A 106 -8.79 -0.97 -9.77
CA TRP A 106 -9.67 -1.36 -8.66
C TRP A 106 -11.02 -1.92 -9.12
N GLY A 107 -11.00 -2.84 -10.08
CA GLY A 107 -12.19 -3.44 -10.63
C GLY A 107 -12.81 -2.64 -11.75
N GLU A 108 -11.98 -2.14 -12.67
CA GLU A 108 -12.38 -1.39 -13.89
C GLU A 108 -13.07 -0.03 -13.59
N LYS A 109 -12.77 0.57 -12.41
CA LYS A 109 -13.28 1.90 -12.07
C LYS A 109 -12.49 3.01 -12.75
N PHE A 110 -11.19 2.77 -13.02
CA PHE A 110 -10.24 3.73 -13.59
C PHE A 110 -9.38 3.07 -14.69
N GLU A 111 -8.84 3.90 -15.59
CA GLU A 111 -7.89 3.47 -16.60
C GLU A 111 -6.55 3.09 -15.94
N ALA A 112 -5.98 1.93 -16.35
CA ALA A 112 -4.74 1.41 -15.78
C ALA A 112 -3.76 0.87 -16.85
N GLY A 113 -4.03 1.13 -18.12
CA GLY A 113 -3.26 0.55 -19.23
C GLY A 113 -1.81 1.04 -19.32
N LEU A 114 -1.51 2.26 -18.85
CA LEU A 114 -0.14 2.78 -18.78
C LEU A 114 0.58 2.23 -17.55
N ASP A 115 -0.12 2.14 -16.41
CA ASP A 115 0.43 1.67 -15.14
C ASP A 115 0.90 0.21 -15.25
N ASN A 116 0.13 -0.65 -15.91
CA ASN A 116 0.50 -2.04 -16.19
C ASN A 116 1.75 -2.22 -17.06
N GLN A 117 2.26 -1.17 -17.70
CA GLN A 117 3.50 -1.26 -18.48
C GLN A 117 4.75 -0.99 -17.64
N ILE A 118 4.60 -0.37 -16.47
CA ILE A 118 5.71 0.10 -15.64
C ILE A 118 6.63 -1.04 -15.25
N ASN A 119 6.08 -2.13 -14.71
CA ASN A 119 6.82 -3.29 -14.25
C ASN A 119 7.71 -3.89 -15.35
N LYS A 120 7.13 -4.13 -16.52
CA LYS A 120 7.88 -4.68 -17.64
C LYS A 120 9.04 -3.77 -18.08
N HIS A 121 8.82 -2.44 -18.08
CA HIS A 121 9.90 -1.48 -18.41
C HIS A 121 10.98 -1.43 -17.35
N LEU A 122 10.64 -1.51 -16.06
CA LEU A 122 11.61 -1.58 -14.96
C LEU A 122 12.52 -2.81 -15.09
N PHE A 123 11.90 -3.96 -15.37
CA PHE A 123 12.63 -5.22 -15.58
C PHE A 123 13.51 -5.18 -16.83
N ASP A 124 12.97 -4.79 -17.98
CA ASP A 124 13.71 -4.76 -19.26
C ASP A 124 14.93 -3.81 -19.24
N LYS A 125 14.84 -2.74 -18.44
CA LYS A 125 15.96 -1.80 -18.23
C LYS A 125 16.92 -2.24 -17.13
N GLY A 126 16.64 -3.35 -16.44
CA GLY A 126 17.46 -3.88 -15.35
C GLY A 126 17.53 -2.95 -14.13
N ILE A 127 16.49 -2.11 -13.93
CA ILE A 127 16.38 -1.21 -12.78
C ILE A 127 16.02 -2.02 -11.54
N VAL A 128 15.04 -2.90 -11.63
CA VAL A 128 14.68 -3.88 -10.60
C VAL A 128 15.26 -5.24 -11.02
N LYS A 129 15.91 -5.92 -10.07
CA LYS A 129 16.61 -7.18 -10.31
C LYS A 129 15.84 -8.35 -9.69
N GLY A 130 15.81 -9.47 -10.40
CA GLY A 130 15.15 -10.70 -9.98
C GLY A 130 14.72 -11.52 -11.20
N GLN A 131 14.03 -12.62 -10.95
CA GLN A 131 13.38 -13.40 -12.00
C GLN A 131 12.00 -12.80 -12.29
N TYR A 132 11.73 -12.42 -13.52
CA TYR A 132 10.42 -11.90 -13.93
C TYR A 132 9.42 -13.03 -14.12
N GLU A 133 8.28 -12.95 -13.42
CA GLU A 133 7.20 -13.92 -13.50
C GLU A 133 5.85 -13.21 -13.68
N PRO A 134 5.29 -13.21 -14.91
CA PRO A 134 4.04 -12.53 -15.19
C PRO A 134 2.81 -13.39 -14.84
N HIS A 135 1.84 -12.79 -14.17
CA HIS A 135 0.52 -13.31 -13.85
C HIS A 135 -0.58 -12.35 -14.33
N LEU A 136 -0.48 -11.89 -15.56
CA LEU A 136 -1.35 -10.84 -16.12
C LEU A 136 -2.81 -11.28 -16.36
N ASP A 137 -3.10 -12.57 -16.15
CA ASP A 137 -4.45 -13.14 -16.12
C ASP A 137 -5.09 -13.16 -14.72
N PHE A 138 -4.38 -12.64 -13.69
CA PHE A 138 -4.85 -12.55 -12.33
C PHE A 138 -4.72 -11.12 -11.81
N VAL A 139 -5.83 -10.54 -11.32
CA VAL A 139 -5.86 -9.19 -10.75
C VAL A 139 -5.44 -9.25 -9.29
N LEU A 140 -4.39 -8.52 -8.93
CA LEU A 140 -3.95 -8.39 -7.55
C LEU A 140 -3.27 -7.03 -7.34
N GLU A 141 -3.83 -6.25 -6.43
CA GLU A 141 -3.25 -5.00 -5.97
C GLU A 141 -2.37 -5.26 -4.73
N GLY A 142 -1.19 -4.63 -4.66
CA GLY A 142 -0.29 -4.80 -3.52
C GLY A 142 -0.88 -4.31 -2.19
N GLY A 143 -1.75 -3.30 -2.21
CA GLY A 143 -2.47 -2.81 -1.03
C GLY A 143 -3.53 -3.77 -0.50
N SER A 144 -3.93 -4.77 -1.29
CA SER A 144 -4.92 -5.78 -0.90
C SER A 144 -4.33 -6.93 -0.05
N ILE A 145 -3.01 -6.98 0.14
CA ILE A 145 -2.33 -8.07 0.84
C ILE A 145 -1.30 -7.55 1.87
N GLU A 146 -1.15 -8.29 2.98
CA GLU A 146 -0.13 -8.07 4.02
C GLU A 146 0.55 -9.39 4.38
N SER A 147 1.89 -9.42 4.46
CA SER A 147 2.68 -10.62 4.76
C SER A 147 3.39 -10.53 6.10
N ASP A 148 3.45 -11.64 6.84
CA ASP A 148 4.27 -11.77 8.04
C ASP A 148 5.71 -12.24 7.77
N GLY A 149 6.07 -12.49 6.52
CA GLY A 149 7.38 -13.07 6.14
C GLY A 149 7.58 -14.52 6.58
N LYS A 150 6.56 -15.16 7.19
CA LYS A 150 6.64 -16.49 7.80
C LYS A 150 5.59 -17.46 7.24
N GLY A 151 4.98 -17.12 6.10
CA GLY A 151 4.00 -17.97 5.43
C GLY A 151 2.54 -17.58 5.68
N THR A 152 2.23 -16.52 6.45
CA THR A 152 0.86 -16.01 6.57
C THR A 152 0.70 -14.72 5.75
N VAL A 153 -0.34 -14.67 4.92
CA VAL A 153 -0.76 -13.48 4.21
C VAL A 153 -2.18 -13.13 4.61
N PHE A 154 -2.41 -11.86 4.94
CA PHE A 154 -3.74 -11.31 5.22
C PHE A 154 -4.29 -10.61 4.00
N THR A 155 -5.59 -10.71 3.82
CA THR A 155 -6.38 -9.98 2.81
C THR A 155 -7.79 -9.73 3.32
N THR A 156 -8.59 -8.99 2.57
CA THR A 156 -10.01 -8.78 2.88
C THR A 156 -10.91 -9.53 1.90
N THR A 157 -12.02 -10.05 2.42
CA THR A 157 -13.02 -10.68 1.56
C THR A 157 -13.70 -9.67 0.64
N CYS A 158 -13.98 -8.45 1.13
CA CYS A 158 -14.65 -7.43 0.32
C CYS A 158 -13.82 -7.01 -0.89
N CYS A 159 -12.50 -6.91 -0.78
CA CYS A 159 -11.63 -6.55 -1.90
C CYS A 159 -11.50 -7.68 -2.92
N LEU A 160 -10.96 -8.83 -2.54
CA LEU A 160 -10.64 -9.88 -3.51
C LEU A 160 -11.87 -10.57 -4.10
N MET A 161 -13.03 -10.50 -3.43
CA MET A 161 -14.30 -11.00 -3.94
C MET A 161 -15.15 -9.89 -4.60
N ALA A 162 -14.64 -8.66 -4.69
CA ALA A 162 -15.33 -7.57 -5.39
C ALA A 162 -15.56 -7.89 -6.87
N PRO A 163 -16.62 -7.35 -7.48
CA PRO A 163 -16.84 -7.47 -8.91
C PRO A 163 -15.64 -6.99 -9.74
N HIS A 164 -15.44 -7.59 -10.90
CA HIS A 164 -14.39 -7.23 -11.87
C HIS A 164 -12.93 -7.41 -11.37
N ARG A 165 -12.70 -8.14 -10.26
CA ARG A 165 -11.35 -8.62 -9.89
C ARG A 165 -11.05 -9.94 -10.60
N ASN A 166 -11.36 -11.06 -9.95
CA ASN A 166 -11.02 -12.39 -10.46
C ASN A 166 -12.25 -13.30 -10.69
N GLN A 167 -13.46 -12.77 -10.72
CA GLN A 167 -14.66 -13.55 -10.97
C GLN A 167 -14.62 -14.13 -12.40
N PRO A 168 -15.06 -15.36 -12.61
CA PRO A 168 -15.94 -16.16 -11.72
C PRO A 168 -15.23 -17.04 -10.69
N LEU A 169 -13.95 -16.82 -10.38
CA LEU A 169 -13.24 -17.62 -9.39
C LEU A 169 -13.90 -17.52 -8.01
N THR A 170 -14.01 -18.66 -7.35
CA THR A 170 -14.45 -18.74 -5.95
C THR A 170 -13.33 -18.29 -5.00
N GLN A 171 -13.69 -17.94 -3.76
CA GLN A 171 -12.72 -17.61 -2.72
C GLN A 171 -11.66 -18.70 -2.54
N GLN A 172 -12.05 -19.96 -2.61
CA GLN A 172 -11.13 -21.11 -2.49
C GLN A 172 -10.13 -21.20 -3.65
N GLU A 173 -10.58 -20.91 -4.88
CA GLU A 173 -9.70 -20.87 -6.06
C GLU A 173 -8.74 -19.68 -6.01
N ILE A 174 -9.20 -18.52 -5.56
CA ILE A 174 -8.35 -17.34 -5.33
C ILE A 174 -7.32 -17.67 -4.25
N GLU A 175 -7.74 -18.24 -3.11
CA GLU A 175 -6.82 -18.64 -2.03
C GLU A 175 -5.74 -19.61 -2.50
N ALA A 176 -6.11 -20.59 -3.32
CA ALA A 176 -5.16 -21.57 -3.85
C ALA A 176 -4.09 -20.88 -4.73
N ARG A 177 -4.50 -19.95 -5.59
CA ARG A 177 -3.57 -19.16 -6.43
C ARG A 177 -2.68 -18.25 -5.60
N LEU A 178 -3.22 -17.55 -4.60
CA LEU A 178 -2.42 -16.71 -3.69
C LEU A 178 -1.36 -17.51 -2.94
N LYS A 179 -1.71 -18.71 -2.46
CA LYS A 179 -0.74 -19.61 -1.81
C LYS A 179 0.37 -20.02 -2.76
N GLU A 180 0.03 -20.38 -4.00
CA GLU A 180 0.98 -20.76 -5.03
C GLU A 180 1.91 -19.60 -5.40
N TYR A 181 1.36 -18.44 -5.75
CA TYR A 181 2.12 -17.29 -6.23
C TYR A 181 2.98 -16.64 -5.15
N LEU A 182 2.42 -16.47 -3.94
CA LEU A 182 3.10 -15.78 -2.85
C LEU A 182 3.98 -16.69 -1.98
N GLY A 183 3.94 -18.01 -2.23
CA GLY A 183 4.60 -19.00 -1.37
C GLY A 183 4.01 -19.04 0.04
N ALA A 184 2.71 -18.76 0.20
CA ALA A 184 2.05 -18.69 1.48
C ALA A 184 1.52 -20.03 1.94
N GLU A 185 1.72 -20.37 3.23
CA GLU A 185 1.11 -21.53 3.85
C GLU A 185 -0.37 -21.29 4.17
N ARG A 186 -0.71 -20.03 4.53
CA ARG A 186 -2.04 -19.62 4.98
C ARG A 186 -2.42 -18.24 4.48
N ILE A 187 -3.66 -18.14 3.97
CA ILE A 187 -4.31 -16.86 3.72
C ILE A 187 -5.35 -16.61 4.82
N VAL A 188 -5.28 -15.48 5.47
CA VAL A 188 -6.26 -15.02 6.46
C VAL A 188 -7.17 -14.00 5.80
N TRP A 189 -8.45 -14.32 5.72
CA TRP A 189 -9.48 -13.47 5.15
C TRP A 189 -10.15 -12.66 6.26
N ILE A 190 -9.99 -11.34 6.22
CA ILE A 190 -10.71 -10.41 7.10
C ILE A 190 -12.05 -10.10 6.45
N ASN A 191 -13.14 -10.38 7.18
CA ASN A 191 -14.51 -10.30 6.66
C ASN A 191 -15.20 -8.97 7.00
N HIS A 192 -14.61 -8.21 7.90
CA HIS A 192 -15.15 -6.95 8.38
C HIS A 192 -14.11 -5.84 8.25
N GLY A 193 -14.58 -4.61 8.22
CA GLY A 193 -13.77 -3.42 8.11
C GLY A 193 -14.02 -2.68 6.80
N SER A 194 -14.45 -1.44 6.95
CA SER A 194 -14.63 -0.52 5.81
C SER A 194 -14.44 0.92 6.30
N LEU A 195 -13.87 1.76 5.44
CA LEU A 195 -13.73 3.19 5.68
C LEU A 195 -14.66 3.96 4.76
N ILE A 196 -15.33 4.99 5.29
CA ILE A 196 -16.13 5.90 4.46
C ILE A 196 -15.19 6.66 3.54
N GLY A 197 -15.47 6.65 2.25
CA GLY A 197 -14.66 7.29 1.21
C GLY A 197 -13.61 6.38 0.58
N ASP A 198 -13.41 5.16 1.08
CA ASP A 198 -12.55 4.17 0.40
C ASP A 198 -13.18 3.72 -0.91
N ASP A 199 -12.40 3.72 -1.99
CA ASP A 199 -12.81 3.28 -3.32
C ASP A 199 -12.07 2.02 -3.82
N THR A 200 -11.21 1.44 -2.97
CA THR A 200 -10.44 0.21 -3.25
C THR A 200 -11.22 -1.07 -2.97
N ASP A 201 -12.45 -0.97 -2.45
CA ASP A 201 -13.26 -2.07 -1.94
C ASP A 201 -12.70 -2.69 -0.64
N GLY A 202 -11.97 -1.92 0.15
CA GLY A 202 -11.46 -2.32 1.47
C GLY A 202 -10.10 -3.00 1.41
N HIS A 203 -9.09 -2.32 0.89
CA HIS A 203 -7.71 -2.77 0.98
C HIS A 203 -7.27 -3.00 2.42
N ILE A 204 -6.54 -4.09 2.65
CA ILE A 204 -6.08 -4.46 4.00
C ILE A 204 -5.11 -3.44 4.59
N ASP A 205 -4.30 -2.77 3.78
CA ASP A 205 -3.29 -1.79 4.20
C ASP A 205 -3.89 -0.50 4.79
N THR A 206 -5.19 -0.27 4.60
CA THR A 206 -5.94 0.82 5.24
C THR A 206 -6.58 0.40 6.56
N LEU A 207 -6.64 -0.89 6.85
CA LEU A 207 -7.40 -1.49 7.94
C LEU A 207 -6.51 -2.17 8.98
N VAL A 208 -5.65 -3.10 8.55
CA VAL A 208 -4.82 -3.94 9.42
C VAL A 208 -3.43 -4.10 8.83
N ARG A 209 -2.41 -3.84 9.63
CA ARG A 209 -1.01 -4.01 9.25
C ARG A 209 -0.36 -5.07 10.14
N ILE A 210 0.37 -6.00 9.53
CA ILE A 210 1.17 -6.96 10.28
C ILE A 210 2.50 -6.29 10.67
N CYS A 211 2.95 -6.54 11.89
CA CYS A 211 4.17 -5.96 12.45
C CYS A 211 5.03 -7.06 13.08
N PRO A 212 6.30 -6.77 13.43
CA PRO A 212 7.16 -7.68 14.17
C PRO A 212 6.50 -8.22 15.45
N ASP A 213 7.02 -9.36 15.94
CA ASP A 213 6.59 -10.00 17.19
C ASP A 213 5.09 -10.33 17.25
N ASP A 214 4.56 -10.85 16.14
CA ASP A 214 3.15 -11.26 16.00
C ASP A 214 2.17 -10.15 16.43
N THR A 215 2.49 -8.92 16.10
CA THR A 215 1.68 -7.74 16.42
C THR A 215 0.84 -7.33 15.20
N LEU A 216 -0.43 -6.99 15.44
CA LEU A 216 -1.30 -6.34 14.46
C LEU A 216 -1.58 -4.91 14.90
N LEU A 217 -1.25 -3.94 14.06
CA LEU A 217 -1.77 -2.58 14.12
C LEU A 217 -3.05 -2.50 13.32
N TYR A 218 -4.11 -1.91 13.86
CA TYR A 218 -5.39 -1.84 13.15
C TYR A 218 -6.12 -0.52 13.40
N THR A 219 -6.88 -0.11 12.41
CA THR A 219 -7.69 1.10 12.45
C THR A 219 -8.84 0.92 13.42
N GLY A 220 -8.91 1.77 14.45
CA GLY A 220 -10.02 1.79 15.40
C GLY A 220 -11.29 2.37 14.78
N GLY A 221 -12.46 1.89 15.22
CA GLY A 221 -13.76 2.39 14.79
C GLY A 221 -14.31 3.51 15.68
N ASP A 222 -15.28 4.20 15.15
CA ASP A 222 -16.19 5.13 15.84
C ASP A 222 -17.65 4.78 15.53
N ASP A 223 -18.58 5.64 15.94
CA ASP A 223 -20.03 5.42 15.73
C ASP A 223 -20.42 5.42 14.24
N ASP A 224 -19.64 6.09 13.37
CA ASP A 224 -19.88 6.13 11.92
C ASP A 224 -19.34 4.87 11.22
N HIS A 225 -18.45 4.11 11.87
CA HIS A 225 -17.79 2.93 11.32
C HIS A 225 -18.04 1.67 12.18
N PRO A 226 -19.29 1.20 12.30
CA PRO A 226 -19.60 0.04 13.14
C PRO A 226 -18.92 -1.25 12.66
N ASP A 227 -18.55 -1.33 11.38
CA ASP A 227 -17.89 -2.49 10.81
C ASP A 227 -16.42 -2.62 11.25
N LEU A 228 -15.74 -1.51 11.58
CA LEU A 228 -14.42 -1.55 12.21
C LEU A 228 -14.46 -2.16 13.62
N ALA A 229 -15.57 -1.99 14.35
CA ALA A 229 -15.74 -2.65 15.64
C ALA A 229 -15.92 -4.18 15.47
N ARG A 230 -16.57 -4.63 14.40
CA ARG A 230 -16.70 -6.06 14.07
C ARG A 230 -15.33 -6.62 13.66
N MET A 231 -14.55 -5.89 12.88
CA MET A 231 -13.18 -6.27 12.55
C MET A 231 -12.33 -6.43 13.80
N GLU A 232 -12.41 -5.53 14.78
CA GLU A 232 -11.70 -5.67 16.06
C GLU A 232 -12.05 -6.97 16.78
N GLU A 233 -13.34 -7.35 16.83
CA GLU A 233 -13.76 -8.64 17.43
C GLU A 233 -13.23 -9.84 16.62
N GLU A 234 -13.21 -9.74 15.29
CA GLU A 234 -12.64 -10.77 14.43
C GLU A 234 -11.13 -10.93 14.70
N LEU A 235 -10.35 -9.84 14.76
CA LEU A 235 -8.92 -9.86 15.04
C LEU A 235 -8.58 -10.53 16.38
N LYS A 236 -9.40 -10.38 17.42
CA LYS A 236 -9.22 -11.05 18.73
C LYS A 236 -9.27 -12.58 18.63
N THR A 237 -9.95 -13.12 17.60
CA THR A 237 -10.07 -14.56 17.38
C THR A 237 -8.89 -15.16 16.64
N LEU A 238 -8.13 -14.33 15.90
CA LEU A 238 -7.02 -14.80 15.06
C LEU A 238 -5.88 -15.38 15.89
N ARG A 239 -5.17 -16.32 15.28
CA ARG A 239 -4.01 -17.00 15.86
C ARG A 239 -2.89 -17.03 14.85
N THR A 240 -1.66 -16.97 15.32
CA THR A 240 -0.45 -17.21 14.54
C THR A 240 -0.41 -18.66 14.00
N LEU A 241 0.54 -18.99 13.14
CA LEU A 241 0.68 -20.37 12.61
C LEU A 241 0.93 -21.39 13.74
N ASP A 242 1.62 -20.98 14.81
CA ASP A 242 1.88 -21.82 15.99
C ASP A 242 0.78 -21.75 17.06
N GLY A 243 -0.36 -21.10 16.77
CA GLY A 243 -1.56 -21.08 17.60
C GLY A 243 -1.62 -20.03 18.70
N ARG A 244 -0.64 -19.12 18.79
CA ARG A 244 -0.63 -18.02 19.75
C ARG A 244 -1.58 -16.89 19.32
N PRO A 245 -2.16 -16.10 20.25
CA PRO A 245 -2.91 -14.91 19.91
C PRO A 245 -1.95 -13.83 19.39
N TYR A 246 -2.41 -13.00 18.44
CA TYR A 246 -1.71 -11.79 18.06
C TYR A 246 -1.78 -10.74 19.17
N ARG A 247 -0.71 -9.94 19.30
CA ARG A 247 -0.75 -8.69 20.06
C ARG A 247 -1.48 -7.65 19.23
N LEU A 248 -2.52 -7.05 19.77
CA LEU A 248 -3.35 -6.06 19.08
C LEU A 248 -3.03 -4.65 19.55
N LEU A 249 -2.72 -3.75 18.64
CA LEU A 249 -2.50 -2.33 18.88
C LEU A 249 -3.50 -1.52 18.05
N LYS A 250 -4.41 -0.85 18.74
CA LYS A 250 -5.47 -0.06 18.12
C LYS A 250 -4.97 1.35 17.79
N LEU A 251 -5.03 1.74 16.52
CA LEU A 251 -4.78 3.12 16.09
C LEU A 251 -6.03 3.98 16.26
N PRO A 252 -5.87 5.25 16.60
CA PRO A 252 -7.01 6.17 16.58
C PRO A 252 -7.51 6.34 15.14
N LEU A 253 -8.80 6.64 14.98
CA LEU A 253 -9.34 7.05 13.70
C LEU A 253 -9.22 8.58 13.60
N PRO A 254 -8.69 9.14 12.49
CA PRO A 254 -8.72 10.59 12.27
C PRO A 254 -10.15 11.13 12.33
N ARG A 255 -10.33 12.31 12.93
CA ARG A 255 -11.62 13.03 12.86
C ARG A 255 -12.01 13.25 11.40
N PRO A 256 -13.30 13.24 11.06
CA PRO A 256 -13.78 13.36 9.70
C PRO A 256 -13.18 14.55 8.95
N ILE A 257 -12.57 14.29 7.80
CA ILE A 257 -12.06 15.30 6.86
C ILE A 257 -12.98 15.27 5.65
N TYR A 258 -13.38 16.44 5.18
CA TYR A 258 -14.33 16.57 4.07
C TYR A 258 -13.76 17.42 2.96
N GLU A 259 -13.97 16.97 1.72
CA GLU A 259 -13.74 17.79 0.54
C GLU A 259 -15.06 18.32 -0.01
N LYS A 260 -15.00 19.55 -0.60
CA LYS A 260 -16.15 20.13 -1.26
C LYS A 260 -16.16 19.71 -2.73
N VAL A 261 -17.02 18.78 -3.09
CA VAL A 261 -17.22 18.36 -4.48
C VAL A 261 -18.24 19.30 -5.14
N GLN A 262 -17.81 19.94 -6.23
CA GLN A 262 -18.69 20.80 -7.02
C GLN A 262 -19.57 19.92 -7.93
N SER A 263 -20.78 19.57 -7.45
CA SER A 263 -21.77 18.87 -8.27
C SER A 263 -22.37 19.83 -9.32
N SER A 264 -22.55 19.35 -10.54
CA SER A 264 -23.03 20.11 -11.71
C SER A 264 -24.47 20.64 -11.62
N LYS A 265 -25.14 20.54 -10.46
CA LYS A 265 -26.50 21.04 -10.21
C LYS A 265 -26.64 21.71 -8.83
N PHE A 266 -26.03 22.89 -8.66
CA PHE A 266 -26.34 23.82 -7.56
C PHE A 266 -26.27 23.31 -6.10
N LYS A 267 -25.66 22.16 -5.82
CA LYS A 267 -25.40 21.69 -4.46
C LYS A 267 -23.92 21.38 -4.30
N VAL A 268 -23.27 22.11 -3.40
CA VAL A 268 -21.96 21.71 -2.88
C VAL A 268 -22.22 20.48 -2.01
N GLN A 269 -21.76 19.31 -2.42
CA GLN A 269 -21.81 18.11 -1.60
C GLN A 269 -20.44 17.97 -0.95
N SER A 270 -20.40 17.74 0.35
CA SER A 270 -19.17 17.40 1.04
C SER A 270 -19.02 15.90 1.08
N GLU A 271 -17.88 15.39 0.63
CA GLU A 271 -17.52 13.99 0.68
C GLU A 271 -16.51 13.77 1.81
N ARG A 272 -16.70 12.71 2.62
CA ARG A 272 -15.74 12.33 3.66
C ARG A 272 -14.59 11.55 3.03
N LEU A 273 -13.35 11.98 3.33
CA LEU A 273 -12.14 11.37 2.82
C LEU A 273 -11.67 10.22 3.72
N PRO A 274 -11.07 9.14 3.17
CA PRO A 274 -10.72 7.91 3.90
C PRO A 274 -9.37 8.02 4.64
N ALA A 275 -9.23 8.96 5.57
CA ALA A 275 -8.03 9.12 6.35
C ALA A 275 -7.83 7.97 7.34
N THR A 276 -6.66 7.35 7.36
CA THR A 276 -6.27 6.29 8.30
C THR A 276 -4.77 6.30 8.59
N TYR A 277 -4.39 6.11 9.86
CA TYR A 277 -2.98 5.96 10.25
C TYR A 277 -2.40 4.57 9.96
N ALA A 278 -3.22 3.58 9.56
CA ALA A 278 -2.74 2.27 9.16
C ALA A 278 -1.98 2.30 7.83
N ASN A 279 -2.21 3.31 6.99
CA ASN A 279 -1.57 3.43 5.68
C ASN A 279 -0.15 4.03 5.76
N TYR A 280 0.67 3.56 6.72
CA TYR A 280 2.08 3.93 6.88
C TYR A 280 2.98 3.06 5.99
N LEU A 281 4.17 3.58 5.66
CA LEU A 281 5.22 2.87 4.94
C LEU A 281 6.36 2.49 5.89
N VAL A 282 6.80 1.24 5.87
CA VAL A 282 8.02 0.81 6.55
C VAL A 282 9.19 0.90 5.58
N VAL A 283 10.25 1.58 6.00
CA VAL A 283 11.52 1.69 5.27
C VAL A 283 12.68 1.27 6.18
N ASN A 284 13.88 1.07 5.63
CA ASN A 284 15.06 0.73 6.44
C ASN A 284 15.30 1.78 7.53
N GLY A 285 15.17 1.35 8.80
CA GLY A 285 15.43 2.20 9.97
C GLY A 285 14.34 3.21 10.33
N ALA A 286 13.23 3.30 9.57
CA ALA A 286 12.13 4.19 9.91
C ALA A 286 10.75 3.63 9.53
N VAL A 287 9.70 4.30 10.05
CA VAL A 287 8.32 4.17 9.59
C VAL A 287 7.82 5.55 9.24
N LEU A 288 7.41 5.76 7.98
CA LEU A 288 6.79 6.99 7.52
C LEU A 288 5.29 6.89 7.76
N VAL A 289 4.76 7.78 8.58
CA VAL A 289 3.37 7.74 9.07
C VAL A 289 2.57 8.89 8.45
N PRO A 290 1.43 8.61 7.80
CA PRO A 290 0.59 9.68 7.31
C PRO A 290 0.04 10.49 8.49
N THR A 291 0.06 11.82 8.38
CA THR A 291 -0.55 12.75 9.32
C THR A 291 -1.62 13.59 8.63
N TYR A 292 -2.57 14.10 9.41
CA TYR A 292 -3.78 14.71 8.85
C TYR A 292 -4.12 16.06 9.49
N ASN A 293 -3.10 16.83 9.93
CA ASN A 293 -3.27 18.11 10.61
C ASN A 293 -4.15 18.02 11.89
N GLN A 294 -4.00 16.91 12.61
CA GLN A 294 -4.70 16.63 13.86
C GLN A 294 -3.67 16.29 14.95
N PRO A 295 -2.93 17.29 15.48
CA PRO A 295 -1.70 17.07 16.25
C PRO A 295 -1.82 16.13 17.45
N ASP A 296 -2.99 16.06 18.08
CA ASP A 296 -3.30 15.16 19.19
C ASP A 296 -3.40 13.70 18.70
N LEU A 297 -4.14 13.44 17.62
CA LEU A 297 -4.32 12.09 17.05
C LEU A 297 -3.08 11.65 16.26
N ASP A 298 -2.44 12.56 15.53
CA ASP A 298 -1.20 12.31 14.81
C ASP A 298 -0.10 11.84 15.79
N ALA A 299 0.08 12.56 16.92
CA ALA A 299 1.04 12.19 17.95
C ALA A 299 0.67 10.86 18.65
N GLU A 300 -0.61 10.60 18.89
CA GLU A 300 -1.06 9.35 19.49
C GLU A 300 -0.79 8.16 18.55
N ALA A 301 -1.13 8.27 17.27
CA ALA A 301 -0.88 7.23 16.27
C ALA A 301 0.61 6.91 16.14
N MET A 302 1.46 7.93 16.02
CA MET A 302 2.92 7.76 15.96
C MET A 302 3.46 7.06 17.21
N ARG A 303 2.96 7.40 18.40
CA ARG A 303 3.36 6.74 19.67
C ARG A 303 2.91 5.28 19.72
N ILE A 304 1.77 4.93 19.16
CA ILE A 304 1.29 3.54 19.07
C ILE A 304 2.13 2.75 18.08
N ILE A 305 2.41 3.31 16.90
CA ILE A 305 3.25 2.67 15.88
C ILE A 305 4.68 2.44 16.43
N GLN A 306 5.24 3.38 17.21
CA GLN A 306 6.53 3.19 17.87
C GLN A 306 6.57 1.96 18.78
N GLN A 307 5.44 1.50 19.34
CA GLN A 307 5.40 0.29 20.17
C GLN A 307 5.53 -1.01 19.35
N ALA A 308 5.16 -0.97 18.08
CA ALA A 308 5.33 -2.09 17.15
C ALA A 308 6.73 -2.08 16.51
N PHE A 309 7.34 -0.91 16.38
CA PHE A 309 8.64 -0.69 15.76
C PHE A 309 9.59 0.08 16.69
N PRO A 310 10.00 -0.51 17.85
CA PRO A 310 10.75 0.22 18.88
C PRO A 310 12.12 0.73 18.42
N ASP A 311 12.74 0.04 17.45
CA ASP A 311 14.08 0.34 16.94
C ASP A 311 14.07 1.20 15.66
N ARG A 312 12.89 1.67 15.19
CA ARG A 312 12.76 2.51 14.01
C ARG A 312 12.39 3.94 14.37
N GLU A 313 12.89 4.88 13.59
CA GLU A 313 12.45 6.28 13.66
C GLU A 313 11.01 6.40 13.15
N ILE A 314 10.15 7.16 13.83
CA ILE A 314 8.79 7.43 13.37
C ILE A 314 8.75 8.84 12.79
N VAL A 315 8.46 8.95 11.50
CA VAL A 315 8.45 10.21 10.75
C VAL A 315 7.04 10.50 10.24
N GLY A 316 6.45 11.63 10.62
CA GLY A 316 5.14 12.06 10.11
C GLY A 316 5.27 12.73 8.75
N ILE A 317 4.40 12.39 7.81
CA ILE A 317 4.25 13.02 6.49
C ILE A 317 2.82 13.54 6.35
N ASP A 318 2.65 14.82 6.05
CA ASP A 318 1.32 15.41 5.85
C ASP A 318 0.66 14.86 4.57
N CYS A 319 -0.34 14.01 4.73
CA CYS A 319 -1.07 13.36 3.65
C CYS A 319 -2.45 13.98 3.37
N CYS A 320 -2.73 15.19 3.87
CA CYS A 320 -4.00 15.89 3.61
C CYS A 320 -4.27 16.14 2.12
N ALA A 321 -3.22 16.28 1.29
CA ALA A 321 -3.37 16.35 -0.16
C ALA A 321 -3.63 14.99 -0.78
N VAL A 322 -2.98 13.93 -0.27
CA VAL A 322 -3.06 12.56 -0.85
C VAL A 322 -4.47 11.99 -0.71
N ILE A 323 -5.10 12.12 0.47
CA ILE A 323 -6.45 11.58 0.71
C ILE A 323 -7.55 12.19 -0.16
N LYS A 324 -7.29 13.31 -0.87
CA LYS A 324 -8.26 13.90 -1.82
C LYS A 324 -8.54 13.00 -3.03
N GLN A 325 -7.63 12.06 -3.32
CA GLN A 325 -7.80 11.02 -4.34
C GLN A 325 -7.94 9.63 -3.68
N HIS A 326 -8.55 9.59 -2.49
CA HIS A 326 -9.00 8.40 -1.77
C HIS A 326 -7.91 7.41 -1.29
N GLY A 327 -6.61 7.65 -1.59
CA GLY A 327 -5.47 6.89 -1.07
C GLY A 327 -4.69 7.64 0.02
N SER A 328 -3.62 7.04 0.53
CA SER A 328 -2.70 7.69 1.47
C SER A 328 -1.24 7.29 1.18
N LEU A 329 -0.34 7.45 2.15
CA LEU A 329 1.11 7.34 1.96
C LEU A 329 1.57 6.00 1.41
N HIS A 330 1.12 4.88 1.99
CA HIS A 330 1.48 3.53 1.57
C HIS A 330 1.05 3.24 0.14
N CYS A 331 -0.15 3.67 -0.23
CA CYS A 331 -0.71 3.51 -1.57
C CYS A 331 0.17 4.14 -2.68
N CYS A 332 0.93 5.20 -2.36
CA CYS A 332 1.82 5.88 -3.28
C CYS A 332 3.16 5.15 -3.52
N THR A 333 3.46 4.10 -2.77
CA THR A 333 4.79 3.50 -2.66
C THR A 333 4.79 2.00 -2.90
N MET A 334 5.88 1.44 -3.48
CA MET A 334 6.12 0.00 -3.52
C MET A 334 7.57 -0.29 -3.18
N GLN A 335 7.81 -1.16 -2.19
CA GLN A 335 9.14 -1.59 -1.78
C GLN A 335 9.64 -2.77 -2.61
N TYR A 336 10.97 -2.86 -2.75
CA TYR A 336 11.70 -3.97 -3.37
C TYR A 336 12.78 -4.48 -2.41
N TYR A 337 13.09 -5.78 -2.47
CA TYR A 337 14.01 -6.45 -1.57
C TYR A 337 15.34 -6.83 -2.22
#